data_f0758f108e2cbffa7946762a1c898c3d
#
_entry.id   f0758f108e2cbffa7946762a1c898c3d
#
_cell.length_a   1.000
_cell.length_b   1.000
_cell.length_c   1.000
_cell.angle_alpha   90.00
_cell.angle_beta   90.00
_cell.angle_gamma   90.00
#
_symmetry.space_group_name_H-M   'P 1'
#
loop_
_entity.id
_entity.type
_entity.pdbx_description
1 polymer ?
#
loop_
_entity_poly.entity_id
_entity_poly.type
_entity_poly.pdbx_seq_one_letter_code
_entity_poly.pdbx_strand_id
1 'polypeptide(L)'
;MKPIFIEKRMWGDTEYVRELYAGDDVPDGFRITQSQAVCFISEGSILLYEEQGGVFGLPGGTIEPNEKPEEALRREILEEANADVVRFGLFGYV
;
A
#
# COMPACT_ATOMS: atom_id res chain seq x y z
N MET A 1 4.40 4.61 20.00
CA MET A 1 4.24 3.24 19.45
C MET A 1 5.54 2.81 18.82
N LYS A 2 5.90 1.55 18.99
CA LYS A 2 7.14 1.02 18.39
C LYS A 2 6.85 0.40 17.04
N PRO A 3 7.73 0.61 16.05
CA PRO A 3 7.58 -0.09 14.79
C PRO A 3 7.79 -1.59 14.99
N ILE A 4 7.09 -2.40 14.17
CA ILE A 4 7.28 -3.84 14.15
C ILE A 4 8.45 -4.26 13.26
N PHE A 5 8.94 -3.34 12.44
CA PHE A 5 10.04 -3.59 11.51
C PHE A 5 10.72 -2.27 11.15
N ILE A 6 12.05 -2.26 11.13
CA ILE A 6 12.85 -1.10 10.74
C ILE A 6 13.87 -1.57 9.70
N GLU A 7 13.97 -0.83 8.62
CA GLU A 7 14.87 -1.14 7.52
C GLU A 7 15.59 0.11 7.03
N LYS A 8 16.88 0.02 6.83
CA LYS A 8 17.64 1.08 6.16
C LYS A 8 17.74 0.77 4.68
N ARG A 9 17.52 1.78 3.86
CA ARG A 9 17.58 1.64 2.41
C ARG A 9 18.30 2.84 1.79
N MET A 10 18.71 2.65 0.53
CA MET A 10 19.32 3.71 -0.26
C MET A 10 18.43 4.03 -1.47
N TRP A 11 18.29 5.30 -1.76
CA TRP A 11 17.73 5.76 -3.01
C TRP A 11 18.77 6.65 -3.68
N GLY A 12 19.49 6.10 -4.68
CA GLY A 12 20.67 6.78 -5.19
C GLY A 12 21.71 6.92 -4.09
N ASP A 13 22.13 8.15 -3.81
CA ASP A 13 23.08 8.46 -2.74
C ASP A 13 22.42 8.83 -1.41
N THR A 14 21.09 8.78 -1.35
CA THR A 14 20.34 9.16 -0.16
C THR A 14 19.98 7.95 0.67
N GLU A 15 20.44 7.94 1.93
CA GLU A 15 20.02 6.94 2.91
C GLU A 15 18.69 7.35 3.52
N TYR A 16 17.77 6.39 3.64
CA TYR A 16 16.51 6.61 4.35
C TYR A 16 16.14 5.40 5.18
N VAL A 17 15.27 5.62 6.15
CA VAL A 17 14.80 4.58 7.05
C VAL A 17 13.32 4.35 6.82
N ARG A 18 12.94 3.09 6.72
CA ARG A 18 11.54 2.68 6.66
C ARG A 18 11.16 2.05 8.00
N GLU A 19 10.07 2.51 8.55
CA GLU A 19 9.52 1.96 9.79
C GLU A 19 8.10 1.48 9.52
N LEU A 20 7.83 0.21 9.79
CA LEU A 20 6.51 -0.38 9.63
C LEU A 20 5.81 -0.46 10.97
N TYR A 21 4.61 0.06 11.01
CA TYR A 21 3.74 0.04 12.19
C TYR A 21 2.48 -0.74 11.90
N ALA A 22 2.08 -1.59 12.85
CA ALA A 22 0.78 -2.23 12.80
C ALA A 22 -0.27 -1.32 13.43
N GLY A 23 -1.46 -1.29 12.86
CA GLY A 23 -2.54 -0.48 13.41
C GLY A 23 -3.64 -0.22 12.39
N ASP A 24 -4.77 0.26 12.88
CA ASP A 24 -5.95 0.57 12.10
C ASP A 24 -6.18 2.08 11.91
N ASP A 25 -5.23 2.89 12.34
CA ASP A 25 -5.30 4.34 12.22
C ASP A 25 -3.89 4.92 12.09
N VAL A 26 -3.74 5.93 11.25
CA VAL A 26 -2.49 6.65 11.07
C VAL A 26 -2.52 7.89 11.95
N PRO A 27 -1.50 8.10 12.82
CA PRO A 27 -1.45 9.31 13.64
C PRO A 27 -1.45 10.59 12.78
N ASP A 28 -1.98 11.67 13.35
CA ASP A 28 -1.95 12.97 12.72
C ASP A 28 -0.51 13.45 12.48
N GLY A 29 -0.34 14.28 11.46
CA GLY A 29 0.96 14.88 11.14
C GLY A 29 1.76 14.12 10.09
N PHE A 30 1.33 12.95 9.68
CA PHE A 30 1.96 12.21 8.60
C PHE A 30 1.32 12.56 7.25
N ARG A 31 2.16 12.69 6.24
CA ARG A 31 1.70 12.84 4.86
C ARG A 31 1.61 11.47 4.22
N ILE A 32 0.41 11.07 3.85
CA ILE A 32 0.18 9.79 3.19
C ILE A 32 0.32 9.99 1.68
N THR A 33 1.27 9.29 1.06
CA THR A 33 1.58 9.45 -0.36
C THR A 33 1.22 8.25 -1.21
N GLN A 34 1.11 7.08 -0.60
CA GLN A 34 0.80 5.84 -1.31
C GLN A 34 -0.17 4.98 -0.53
N SER A 35 -0.92 4.18 -1.25
CA SER A 35 -1.85 3.22 -0.67
C SER A 35 -1.65 1.88 -1.36
N GLN A 36 -1.45 0.82 -0.57
CA GLN A 36 -1.29 -0.55 -1.07
C GLN A 36 -2.18 -1.49 -0.27
N ALA A 37 -2.55 -2.61 -0.86
CA ALA A 37 -3.43 -3.56 -0.22
C ALA A 37 -2.95 -5.00 -0.34
N VAL A 38 -3.25 -5.77 0.68
CA VAL A 38 -3.30 -7.23 0.57
C VAL A 38 -4.77 -7.55 0.27
N CYS A 39 -5.03 -7.97 -0.95
CA CYS A 39 -6.40 -8.20 -1.43
C CYS A 39 -6.72 -9.68 -1.35
N PHE A 40 -7.64 -10.04 -0.46
CA PHE A 40 -8.13 -11.40 -0.36
C PHE A 40 -9.27 -11.61 -1.36
N ILE A 41 -9.13 -12.65 -2.16
CA ILE A 41 -10.19 -13.12 -3.03
C ILE A 41 -10.74 -14.42 -2.45
N SER A 42 -11.82 -14.93 -3.01
CA SER A 42 -12.40 -16.18 -2.53
C SER A 42 -11.38 -17.32 -2.55
N GLU A 43 -11.53 -18.30 -1.63
CA GLU A 43 -10.71 -19.52 -1.56
C GLU A 43 -9.29 -19.32 -1.02
N GLY A 44 -9.05 -18.24 -0.25
CA GLY A 44 -7.77 -18.06 0.45
C GLY A 44 -6.62 -17.59 -0.40
N SER A 45 -6.90 -17.14 -1.62
CA SER A 45 -5.88 -16.56 -2.50
C SER A 45 -5.79 -15.07 -2.32
N ILE A 46 -4.63 -14.48 -2.65
CA ILE A 46 -4.45 -13.04 -2.69
C ILE A 46 -4.21 -12.59 -4.13
N LEU A 47 -4.54 -11.33 -4.38
CA LEU A 47 -4.37 -10.70 -5.67
C LEU A 47 -2.98 -10.09 -5.79
N LEU A 48 -2.26 -10.44 -6.84
CA LEU A 48 -1.01 -9.79 -7.23
C LEU A 48 -1.18 -9.23 -8.63
N TYR A 49 -0.41 -8.21 -8.95
CA TYR A 49 -0.32 -7.74 -10.33
C TYR A 49 1.11 -7.85 -10.82
N GLU A 50 1.27 -8.01 -12.14
CA GLU A 50 2.57 -8.13 -12.77
C GLU A 50 3.01 -6.77 -13.32
N GLU A 51 4.15 -6.29 -12.86
CA GLU A 51 4.80 -5.11 -13.40
C GLU A 51 5.67 -5.48 -14.61
N GLN A 52 6.16 -4.46 -15.29
CA GLN A 52 7.10 -4.68 -16.39
C GLN A 52 8.32 -5.45 -15.90
N GLY A 53 8.77 -6.42 -16.71
CA GLY A 53 9.91 -7.26 -16.37
C GLY A 53 9.56 -8.49 -15.55
N GLY A 54 8.29 -8.81 -15.39
CA GLY A 54 7.84 -10.04 -14.70
C GLY A 54 7.91 -9.97 -13.20
N VAL A 55 7.98 -8.78 -12.63
CA VAL A 55 7.96 -8.59 -11.17
C VAL A 55 6.50 -8.51 -10.71
N PHE A 56 6.17 -9.27 -9.68
CA PHE A 56 4.84 -9.25 -9.09
C PHE A 56 4.81 -8.38 -7.83
N GLY A 57 3.73 -7.64 -7.65
CA GLY A 57 3.56 -6.76 -6.50
C GLY A 57 2.15 -6.75 -5.97
N LEU A 58 2.01 -6.17 -4.78
CA LEU A 58 0.70 -5.90 -4.19
C LEU A 58 0.06 -4.72 -4.93
N PRO A 59 -1.26 -4.78 -5.20
CA PRO A 59 -1.93 -3.67 -5.86
C PRO A 59 -1.93 -2.41 -4.99
N GLY A 60 -1.91 -1.27 -5.64
CA GLY A 60 -1.88 0.04 -5.02
C GLY A 60 -1.00 1.00 -5.79
N GLY A 61 -0.85 2.20 -5.28
CA GLY A 61 -0.02 3.21 -5.91
C GLY A 61 -0.13 4.57 -5.25
N THR A 62 0.32 5.57 -5.97
CA THR A 62 0.39 6.95 -5.51
C THR A 62 -1.01 7.55 -5.37
N ILE A 63 -1.23 8.25 -4.27
CA ILE A 63 -2.47 8.98 -4.02
C ILE A 63 -2.41 10.29 -4.81
N GLU A 64 -3.44 10.53 -5.61
CA GLU A 64 -3.56 11.76 -6.40
C GLU A 64 -4.04 12.94 -5.54
N PRO A 65 -3.80 14.19 -5.98
CA PRO A 65 -4.30 15.37 -5.26
C PRO A 65 -5.80 15.28 -5.02
N ASN A 66 -6.22 15.63 -3.81
CA ASN A 66 -7.61 15.61 -3.36
C ASN A 66 -8.26 14.22 -3.31
N GLU A 67 -7.48 13.19 -3.47
CA GLU A 67 -7.94 11.81 -3.36
C GLU A 67 -7.69 11.28 -1.95
N LYS A 68 -8.64 10.58 -1.38
CA LYS A 68 -8.45 9.88 -0.11
C LYS A 68 -7.69 8.57 -0.33
N PRO A 69 -6.98 8.05 0.68
CA PRO A 69 -6.25 6.78 0.55
C PRO A 69 -7.11 5.62 0.03
N GLU A 70 -8.33 5.47 0.53
CA GLU A 70 -9.23 4.41 0.06
C GLU A 70 -9.74 4.62 -1.36
N GLU A 71 -9.89 5.87 -1.78
CA GLU A 71 -10.25 6.19 -3.16
C GLU A 71 -9.11 5.84 -4.12
N ALA A 72 -7.89 6.17 -3.76
CA ALA A 72 -6.69 5.82 -4.50
C ALA A 72 -6.56 4.31 -4.66
N LEU A 73 -6.79 3.58 -3.57
CA LEU A 73 -6.69 2.13 -3.57
C LEU A 73 -7.72 1.49 -4.51
N ARG A 74 -8.98 1.95 -4.45
CA ARG A 74 -10.04 1.45 -5.34
C ARG A 74 -9.72 1.71 -6.81
N ARG A 75 -9.23 2.91 -7.11
CA ARG A 75 -8.83 3.30 -8.45
C ARG A 75 -7.68 2.43 -8.97
N GLU A 76 -6.63 2.28 -8.17
CA GLU A 76 -5.45 1.48 -8.56
C GLU A 76 -5.79 0.01 -8.76
N ILE A 77 -6.61 -0.57 -7.89
CA ILE A 77 -7.03 -1.96 -8.02
C ILE A 77 -7.88 -2.17 -9.27
N LEU A 78 -8.74 -1.22 -9.60
CA LEU A 78 -9.52 -1.28 -10.83
C LEU A 78 -8.62 -1.18 -12.06
N GLU A 79 -7.65 -0.26 -12.06
CA GLU A 79 -6.71 -0.07 -13.17
C GLU A 79 -5.78 -1.28 -13.35
N GLU A 80 -5.23 -1.79 -12.26
CA GLU A 80 -4.20 -2.86 -12.31
C GLU A 80 -4.79 -4.25 -12.50
N ALA A 81 -5.94 -4.51 -11.92
CA ALA A 81 -6.51 -5.86 -11.85
C ALA A 81 -7.95 -5.94 -12.35
N ASN A 82 -8.54 -4.84 -12.77
CA ASN A 82 -9.95 -4.78 -13.19
C ASN A 82 -10.88 -5.40 -12.14
N ALA A 83 -10.62 -5.11 -10.87
CA ALA A 83 -11.37 -5.66 -9.73
C ALA A 83 -11.99 -4.56 -8.90
N ASP A 84 -13.11 -4.86 -8.26
CA ASP A 84 -13.79 -3.96 -7.34
C ASP A 84 -13.53 -4.37 -5.90
N VAL A 85 -13.30 -3.37 -5.04
CA VAL A 85 -13.12 -3.58 -3.61
C VAL A 85 -14.50 -3.63 -2.95
N VAL A 86 -14.79 -4.75 -2.31
CA VAL A 86 -16.07 -4.93 -1.59
C VAL A 86 -15.99 -4.26 -0.22
N ARG A 87 -14.89 -4.47 0.48
CA ARG A 87 -14.63 -3.85 1.79
C ARG A 87 -13.14 -3.82 2.04
N PHE A 88 -12.72 -2.93 2.92
CA PHE A 88 -11.31 -2.80 3.29
C PHE A 88 -11.18 -2.33 4.73
N GLY A 89 -9.97 -2.49 5.27
CA GLY A 89 -9.59 -1.96 6.57
C GLY A 89 -8.09 -1.69 6.58
N LEU A 90 -7.69 -0.70 7.35
CA LEU A 90 -6.28 -0.40 7.53
C LEU A 90 -5.69 -1.36 8.57
N PHE A 91 -4.53 -1.96 8.28
CA PHE A 91 -3.85 -2.80 9.26
C PHE A 91 -2.42 -2.34 9.57
N GLY A 92 -1.89 -1.38 8.84
CA GLY A 92 -0.57 -0.86 9.09
C GLY A 92 -0.19 0.30 8.18
N TYR A 93 0.94 0.90 8.48
CA TYR A 93 1.51 1.99 7.70
C TYR A 93 3.04 1.98 7.79
N VAL A 94 3.64 2.58 6.79
CA VAL A 94 5.10 2.64 6.65
C VAL A 94 5.55 4.09 6.56
#